data_e274d84aff97fbd101a1fbd7db6735f1
#
_entry.id   e274d84aff97fbd101a1fbd7db6735f1
#
_cell.length_a   1.000
_cell.length_b   1.000
_cell.length_c   1.000
_cell.angle_alpha   90.00
_cell.angle_beta   90.00
_cell.angle_gamma   90.00
#
_symmetry.space_group_name_H-M   'P 1'
#
loop_
_entity.id
_entity.type
_entity.pdbx_description
1 polymer ?
#
loop_
_entity_poly.entity_id
_entity_poly.type
_entity_poly.pdbx_seq_one_letter_code
_entity_poly.pdbx_strand_id
1 'polypeptide(L)'
;IGGFVWNAGVQYDIIFKKPNKEGTMTPDGRVLTLGAYGNSATGFNTNSSFIEVRQNFRYAVEDTIANQEKIRQEGRLPSEFVIGALYQKVNKWKIGFNVGTAQWKNYENEAKPDALSNNYKLSVGGEYTPDFLSYNNYLKKIRYRFGLFYGKDERSSEALELKNYGLSLGFGLPITLPRQMVSFVNFGFEFGKFGPSDGLEEIYGRLTLGLSLNDNSWFYKRKFN
;
A
#
# COMPACT_ATOMS: atom_id res chain seq x y z
N ILE A 1 -17.31 -12.15 12.32
CA ILE A 1 -15.97 -12.69 12.02
C ILE A 1 -15.10 -12.42 13.24
N GLY A 2 -14.39 -13.42 13.72
CA GLY A 2 -13.44 -13.31 14.83
C GLY A 2 -12.16 -14.05 14.49
N GLY A 3 -11.02 -13.42 14.81
CA GLY A 3 -9.68 -13.99 14.58
C GLY A 3 -8.60 -13.01 15.02
N PHE A 4 -7.39 -13.49 15.18
CA PHE A 4 -6.22 -12.67 15.48
C PHE A 4 -5.31 -12.62 14.27
N VAL A 5 -5.06 -11.40 13.77
CA VAL A 5 -4.14 -11.15 12.65
C VAL A 5 -2.96 -10.34 13.15
N TRP A 6 -1.75 -10.73 12.77
CA TRP A 6 -0.54 -10.02 13.13
C TRP A 6 0.35 -9.78 11.91
N ASN A 7 1.08 -8.68 11.94
CA ASN A 7 2.11 -8.36 10.97
C ASN A 7 3.41 -8.04 11.71
N ALA A 8 4.51 -8.54 11.21
CA ALA A 8 5.83 -8.21 11.72
C ALA A 8 6.72 -7.71 10.58
N GLY A 9 7.56 -6.73 10.88
CA GLY A 9 8.48 -6.17 9.90
C GLY A 9 9.78 -5.73 10.54
N VAL A 10 10.82 -5.70 9.74
CA VAL A 10 12.15 -5.23 10.09
C VAL A 10 12.64 -4.28 9.03
N GLN A 11 13.32 -3.23 9.47
CA GLN A 11 13.98 -2.25 8.62
C GLN A 11 15.41 -2.04 9.11
N TYR A 12 16.34 -1.93 8.17
CA TYR A 12 17.73 -1.67 8.46
C TYR A 12 18.27 -0.57 7.55
N ASP A 13 18.87 0.46 8.16
CA ASP A 13 19.44 1.62 7.46
C ASP A 13 20.98 1.54 7.44
N ILE A 14 21.54 1.55 6.23
CA ILE A 14 22.98 1.61 5.98
C ILE A 14 23.32 3.05 5.61
N ILE A 15 23.99 3.78 6.52
CA ILE A 15 24.38 5.18 6.32
C ILE A 15 25.80 5.22 5.73
N PHE A 16 25.93 5.77 4.53
CA PHE A 16 27.24 5.95 3.89
C PHE A 16 27.95 7.17 4.48
N LYS A 17 29.25 6.97 4.80
CA LYS A 17 30.10 8.01 5.37
C LYS A 17 31.24 8.36 4.41
N LYS A 18 31.70 9.60 4.46
CA LYS A 18 32.91 10.07 3.77
C LYS A 18 33.89 10.71 4.74
N PRO A 19 35.19 10.60 4.52
CA PRO A 19 36.17 11.35 5.30
C PRO A 19 36.04 12.86 5.05
N ASN A 20 35.97 13.64 6.10
CA ASN A 20 36.02 15.10 6.05
C ASN A 20 37.52 15.57 5.88
N LYS A 21 37.69 16.86 5.66
CA LYS A 21 39.06 17.47 5.51
C LYS A 21 39.96 17.19 6.71
N GLU A 22 39.41 16.88 7.86
CA GLU A 22 40.10 16.53 9.10
C GLU A 22 40.27 15.00 9.31
N GLY A 23 39.95 14.18 8.30
CA GLY A 23 40.03 12.72 8.40
C GLY A 23 38.87 12.04 9.16
N THR A 24 37.93 12.79 9.70
CA THR A 24 36.78 12.25 10.45
C THR A 24 35.71 11.76 9.49
N MET A 25 35.20 10.55 9.74
CA MET A 25 34.10 9.95 8.94
C MET A 25 32.77 10.61 9.24
N THR A 26 32.22 11.39 8.30
CA THR A 26 30.94 12.07 8.41
C THR A 26 29.91 11.49 7.43
N PRO A 27 28.59 11.42 7.78
CA PRO A 27 27.56 11.01 6.85
C PRO A 27 27.56 11.88 5.58
N ASP A 28 27.55 11.25 4.41
CA ASP A 28 27.55 11.98 3.13
C ASP A 28 26.14 12.24 2.57
N GLY A 29 25.11 11.90 3.37
CA GLY A 29 23.70 12.06 3.05
C GLY A 29 23.13 10.93 2.17
N ARG A 30 23.92 9.88 1.87
CA ARG A 30 23.41 8.67 1.21
C ARG A 30 23.01 7.63 2.24
N VAL A 31 21.86 7.02 2.04
CA VAL A 31 21.31 5.97 2.90
C VAL A 31 20.72 4.89 2.02
N LEU A 32 21.03 3.64 2.33
CA LEU A 32 20.34 2.46 1.78
C LEU A 32 19.50 1.84 2.90
N THR A 33 18.20 1.86 2.73
CA THR A 33 17.23 1.22 3.63
C THR A 33 16.80 -0.09 3.03
N LEU A 34 16.95 -1.18 3.78
CA LEU A 34 16.41 -2.49 3.46
C LEU A 34 15.26 -2.78 4.40
N GLY A 35 14.16 -3.30 3.86
CA GLY A 35 12.97 -3.61 4.63
C GLY A 35 12.36 -4.94 4.23
N ALA A 36 11.80 -5.62 5.20
CA ALA A 36 10.98 -6.80 4.99
C ALA A 36 9.83 -6.81 5.99
N TYR A 37 8.64 -7.18 5.55
CA TYR A 37 7.52 -7.44 6.44
C TYR A 37 6.67 -8.60 5.93
N GLY A 38 5.87 -9.17 6.82
CA GLY A 38 4.96 -10.22 6.47
C GLY A 38 4.15 -10.73 7.65
N ASN A 39 3.30 -11.69 7.34
CA ASN A 39 2.49 -12.42 8.31
C ASN A 39 2.49 -13.91 7.98
N SER A 40 2.13 -14.74 8.97
CA SER A 40 1.82 -16.14 8.72
C SER A 40 0.34 -16.29 8.37
N ALA A 41 0.00 -17.41 7.77
CA ALA A 41 -1.40 -17.82 7.62
C ALA A 41 -2.07 -17.91 9.00
N THR A 42 -3.27 -17.30 9.12
CA THR A 42 -4.04 -17.23 10.37
C THR A 42 -5.46 -17.72 10.17
N GLY A 43 -5.96 -18.50 11.14
CA GLY A 43 -7.34 -18.94 11.16
C GLY A 43 -8.30 -17.82 11.58
N PHE A 44 -9.50 -17.85 11.07
CA PHE A 44 -10.61 -17.01 11.51
C PHE A 44 -11.91 -17.81 11.58
N ASN A 45 -12.86 -17.32 12.37
CA ASN A 45 -14.18 -17.93 12.47
C ASN A 45 -15.23 -16.97 11.93
N THR A 46 -16.21 -17.51 11.22
CA THR A 46 -17.41 -16.80 10.77
C THR A 46 -18.64 -17.39 11.42
N ASN A 47 -19.62 -16.54 11.68
CA ASN A 47 -20.97 -16.97 12.02
C ASN A 47 -21.87 -16.53 10.87
N SER A 48 -22.49 -17.47 10.21
CA SER A 48 -23.43 -17.23 9.11
C SER A 48 -24.85 -17.68 9.51
N SER A 49 -25.83 -17.12 8.84
CA SER A 49 -27.22 -17.59 8.92
C SER A 49 -27.70 -17.81 7.49
N PHE A 50 -28.36 -18.92 7.27
CA PHE A 50 -28.96 -19.27 5.99
C PHE A 50 -30.48 -19.33 6.15
N ILE A 51 -31.16 -18.52 5.34
CA ILE A 51 -32.63 -18.51 5.30
C ILE A 51 -33.04 -18.76 3.85
N GLU A 52 -33.82 -19.82 3.64
CA GLU A 52 -34.43 -20.12 2.36
C GLU A 52 -35.93 -19.86 2.45
N VAL A 53 -36.45 -18.96 1.59
CA VAL A 53 -37.85 -18.53 1.57
C VAL A 53 -38.43 -18.83 0.20
N ARG A 54 -39.55 -19.49 0.18
CA ARG A 54 -40.36 -19.66 -1.03
C ARG A 54 -41.40 -18.55 -1.09
N GLN A 55 -41.33 -17.72 -2.12
CA GLN A 55 -42.35 -16.69 -2.38
C GLN A 55 -43.34 -17.15 -3.44
N ASN A 56 -44.62 -17.02 -3.11
CA ASN A 56 -45.70 -17.22 -4.09
C ASN A 56 -46.22 -15.85 -4.53
N PHE A 57 -45.81 -15.40 -5.71
CA PHE A 57 -46.17 -14.09 -6.27
C PHE A 57 -47.69 -13.89 -6.45
N ARG A 58 -48.49 -14.96 -6.46
CA ARG A 58 -49.92 -14.88 -6.69
C ARG A 58 -50.72 -14.62 -5.40
N TYR A 59 -50.20 -15.00 -4.25
CA TYR A 59 -50.89 -14.92 -2.97
C TYR A 59 -50.17 -14.13 -1.89
N ALA A 60 -49.04 -13.51 -2.23
CA ALA A 60 -48.18 -12.78 -1.28
C ALA A 60 -47.85 -13.57 0.00
N VAL A 61 -47.80 -14.91 -0.10
CA VAL A 61 -47.45 -15.79 1.01
C VAL A 61 -45.98 -16.14 0.90
N GLU A 62 -45.26 -15.87 1.98
CA GLU A 62 -43.86 -16.29 2.17
C GLU A 62 -43.85 -17.53 3.07
N ASP A 63 -43.23 -18.59 2.61
CA ASP A 63 -43.03 -19.81 3.38
C ASP A 63 -41.54 -20.04 3.56
N THR A 64 -41.12 -20.12 4.82
CA THR A 64 -39.71 -20.38 5.16
C THR A 64 -39.43 -21.86 5.08
N ILE A 65 -38.66 -22.28 4.10
CA ILE A 65 -38.31 -23.69 3.87
C ILE A 65 -37.18 -24.13 4.80
N ALA A 66 -36.21 -23.28 4.99
CA ALA A 66 -35.09 -23.53 5.88
C ALA A 66 -34.61 -22.25 6.59
N ASN A 67 -34.42 -22.35 7.88
CA ASN A 67 -33.82 -21.30 8.69
C ASN A 67 -32.73 -21.92 9.57
N GLN A 68 -31.48 -21.65 9.23
CA GLN A 68 -30.32 -22.09 9.99
C GLN A 68 -29.58 -20.85 10.50
N GLU A 69 -29.59 -20.66 11.80
CA GLU A 69 -28.93 -19.51 12.44
C GLU A 69 -27.64 -19.91 13.13
N LYS A 70 -26.68 -18.98 13.17
CA LYS A 70 -25.41 -19.10 13.91
C LYS A 70 -24.58 -20.32 13.53
N ILE A 71 -24.54 -20.65 12.25
CA ILE A 71 -23.65 -21.69 11.73
C ILE A 71 -22.21 -21.16 11.87
N ARG A 72 -21.46 -21.77 12.79
CA ARG A 72 -20.04 -21.46 12.95
C ARG A 72 -19.25 -22.18 11.87
N GLN A 73 -18.46 -21.45 11.15
CA GLN A 73 -17.61 -21.93 10.06
C GLN A 73 -16.20 -21.40 10.23
N GLU A 74 -15.23 -22.16 9.78
CA GLU A 74 -13.84 -21.83 9.89
C GLU A 74 -13.30 -21.30 8.56
N GLY A 75 -12.25 -20.52 8.64
CA GLY A 75 -11.53 -20.00 7.50
C GLY A 75 -10.06 -19.79 7.82
N ARG A 76 -9.28 -19.63 6.76
CA ARG A 76 -7.83 -19.40 6.86
C ARG A 76 -7.41 -18.27 5.93
N LEU A 77 -6.79 -17.24 6.51
CA LEU A 77 -6.15 -16.17 5.75
C LEU A 77 -4.77 -16.62 5.25
N PRO A 78 -4.35 -16.17 4.06
CA PRO A 78 -3.05 -16.51 3.50
C PRO A 78 -1.90 -15.86 4.27
N SER A 79 -0.70 -16.40 4.10
CA SER A 79 0.53 -15.71 4.48
C SER A 79 0.91 -14.70 3.40
N GLU A 80 1.45 -13.55 3.82
CA GLU A 80 1.97 -12.50 2.96
C GLU A 80 3.42 -12.19 3.33
N PHE A 81 4.23 -11.91 2.32
CA PHE A 81 5.61 -11.52 2.50
C PHE A 81 6.01 -10.44 1.51
N VAL A 82 6.63 -9.37 2.00
CA VAL A 82 7.10 -8.24 1.18
C VAL A 82 8.52 -7.88 1.57
N ILE A 83 9.36 -7.70 0.56
CA ILE A 83 10.72 -7.16 0.70
C ILE A 83 10.86 -5.91 -0.13
N GLY A 84 11.70 -4.99 0.32
CA GLY A 84 11.98 -3.77 -0.40
C GLY A 84 13.33 -3.18 -0.07
N ALA A 85 13.79 -2.32 -0.97
CA ALA A 85 14.98 -1.51 -0.76
C ALA A 85 14.75 -0.09 -1.26
N LEU A 86 15.28 0.87 -0.52
CA LEU A 86 15.24 2.29 -0.84
C LEU A 86 16.65 2.86 -0.76
N TYR A 87 17.17 3.34 -1.89
CA TYR A 87 18.44 4.06 -1.91
C TYR A 87 18.16 5.54 -2.13
N GLN A 88 18.71 6.38 -1.25
CA GLN A 88 18.43 7.81 -1.28
C GLN A 88 19.66 8.66 -1.01
N LYS A 89 19.64 9.86 -1.58
CA LYS A 89 20.45 11.00 -1.15
C LYS A 89 19.51 12.03 -0.54
N VAL A 90 19.65 12.27 0.75
CA VAL A 90 18.76 13.15 1.52
C VAL A 90 18.54 14.49 0.82
N ASN A 91 17.29 14.93 0.72
CA ASN A 91 16.85 16.17 0.06
C ASN A 91 17.19 16.29 -1.44
N LYS A 92 17.56 15.21 -2.12
CA LYS A 92 17.84 15.24 -3.56
C LYS A 92 17.06 14.23 -4.35
N TRP A 93 17.25 12.95 -4.08
CA TRP A 93 16.58 11.89 -4.82
C TRP A 93 16.43 10.62 -3.98
N LYS A 94 15.44 9.83 -4.35
CA LYS A 94 15.20 8.50 -3.80
C LYS A 94 14.82 7.57 -4.93
N ILE A 95 15.30 6.35 -4.89
CA ILE A 95 14.90 5.27 -5.78
C ILE A 95 14.65 4.05 -4.91
N GLY A 96 13.52 3.42 -5.12
CA GLY A 96 13.13 2.24 -4.35
C GLY A 96 12.40 1.21 -5.18
N PHE A 97 12.44 -0.03 -4.70
CA PHE A 97 11.65 -1.11 -5.25
C PHE A 97 11.06 -1.97 -4.13
N ASN A 98 9.92 -2.60 -4.41
CA ASN A 98 9.29 -3.56 -3.53
C ASN A 98 8.83 -4.78 -4.34
N VAL A 99 8.94 -5.95 -3.72
CA VAL A 99 8.44 -7.22 -4.22
C VAL A 99 7.62 -7.86 -3.12
N GLY A 100 6.37 -8.18 -3.42
CA GLY A 100 5.46 -8.81 -2.49
C GLY A 100 4.79 -10.04 -3.10
N THR A 101 4.47 -11.00 -2.27
CA THR A 101 3.69 -12.19 -2.64
C THR A 101 2.79 -12.61 -1.50
N ALA A 102 1.60 -13.10 -1.82
CA ALA A 102 0.71 -13.72 -0.86
C ALA A 102 0.18 -15.05 -1.38
N GLN A 103 0.11 -16.04 -0.49
CA GLN A 103 -0.23 -17.42 -0.81
C GLN A 103 -1.74 -17.64 -0.77
N TRP A 104 -2.49 -16.97 -1.63
CA TRP A 104 -3.95 -17.04 -1.68
C TRP A 104 -4.52 -18.41 -2.07
N LYS A 105 -3.73 -19.31 -2.65
CA LYS A 105 -4.13 -20.72 -2.84
C LYS A 105 -4.46 -21.44 -1.53
N ASN A 106 -3.89 -20.95 -0.40
CA ASN A 106 -4.10 -21.50 0.92
C ASN A 106 -5.24 -20.78 1.68
N TYR A 107 -5.96 -19.89 1.00
CA TYR A 107 -7.16 -19.28 1.55
C TYR A 107 -8.28 -20.31 1.60
N GLU A 108 -8.91 -20.41 2.75
CA GLU A 108 -10.07 -21.27 2.97
C GLU A 108 -11.15 -20.46 3.66
N ASN A 109 -12.39 -20.65 3.24
CA ASN A 109 -13.55 -20.05 3.87
C ASN A 109 -14.75 -20.96 3.62
N GLU A 110 -15.15 -21.69 4.64
CA GLU A 110 -16.30 -22.62 4.55
C GLU A 110 -17.62 -21.90 4.26
N ALA A 111 -17.76 -20.64 4.73
CA ALA A 111 -18.97 -19.84 4.50
C ALA A 111 -19.10 -19.37 3.04
N LYS A 112 -17.99 -19.18 2.36
CA LYS A 112 -17.94 -18.73 0.97
C LYS A 112 -16.69 -19.31 0.31
N PRO A 113 -16.76 -20.54 -0.21
CA PRO A 113 -15.65 -21.16 -0.90
C PRO A 113 -15.31 -20.38 -2.17
N ASP A 114 -14.09 -19.87 -2.26
CA ASP A 114 -13.53 -19.19 -3.44
C ASP A 114 -12.22 -19.87 -3.83
N ALA A 115 -12.06 -20.22 -5.11
CA ALA A 115 -10.80 -20.72 -5.64
C ALA A 115 -9.91 -19.54 -6.03
N LEU A 116 -8.91 -19.25 -5.20
CA LEU A 116 -7.97 -18.17 -5.41
C LEU A 116 -6.60 -18.68 -5.85
N SER A 117 -5.82 -17.83 -6.49
CA SER A 117 -4.45 -18.12 -6.87
C SER A 117 -3.45 -17.21 -6.16
N ASN A 118 -2.20 -17.68 -6.02
CA ASN A 118 -1.16 -16.85 -5.45
C ASN A 118 -0.98 -15.56 -6.25
N ASN A 119 -0.85 -14.46 -5.54
CA ASN A 119 -0.56 -13.17 -6.14
C ASN A 119 0.91 -12.79 -5.98
N TYR A 120 1.35 -11.86 -6.80
CA TYR A 120 2.60 -11.14 -6.61
C TYR A 120 2.43 -9.69 -7.04
N LYS A 121 3.22 -8.81 -6.42
CA LYS A 121 3.25 -7.37 -6.72
C LYS A 121 4.69 -6.91 -6.80
N LEU A 122 5.02 -6.22 -7.88
CA LEU A 122 6.30 -5.57 -8.11
C LEU A 122 6.07 -4.09 -8.23
N SER A 123 6.88 -3.28 -7.58
CA SER A 123 6.84 -1.83 -7.77
C SER A 123 8.24 -1.25 -7.72
N VAL A 124 8.48 -0.28 -8.59
CA VAL A 124 9.70 0.54 -8.61
C VAL A 124 9.29 1.99 -8.71
N GLY A 125 9.99 2.86 -7.99
CA GLY A 125 9.67 4.27 -8.01
C GLY A 125 10.85 5.15 -7.65
N GLY A 126 10.73 6.42 -8.01
CA GLY A 126 11.72 7.43 -7.70
C GLY A 126 11.08 8.77 -7.30
N GLU A 127 11.83 9.51 -6.50
CA GLU A 127 11.52 10.90 -6.12
C GLU A 127 12.77 11.75 -6.42
N TYR A 128 12.56 12.89 -7.02
CA TYR A 128 13.61 13.86 -7.31
C TYR A 128 13.20 15.25 -6.86
N THR A 129 14.09 15.93 -6.12
CA THR A 129 13.96 17.32 -5.71
C THR A 129 15.17 18.09 -6.22
N PRO A 130 15.01 18.97 -7.20
CA PRO A 130 16.16 19.66 -7.83
C PRO A 130 17.01 20.43 -6.82
N ASP A 131 16.38 21.28 -6.01
CA ASP A 131 17.03 22.05 -4.96
C ASP A 131 16.02 22.42 -3.86
N PHE A 132 16.04 21.65 -2.79
CA PHE A 132 15.10 21.84 -1.66
C PHE A 132 15.30 23.19 -0.95
N LEU A 133 16.49 23.74 -0.96
CA LEU A 133 16.84 25.00 -0.29
C LEU A 133 16.75 26.23 -1.21
N SER A 134 16.35 26.07 -2.46
CA SER A 134 16.23 27.17 -3.42
C SER A 134 15.40 28.33 -2.87
N TYR A 135 15.96 29.52 -2.83
CA TYR A 135 15.26 30.71 -2.34
C TYR A 135 14.35 31.33 -3.41
N ASN A 136 14.84 31.43 -4.66
CA ASN A 136 14.21 32.21 -5.72
C ASN A 136 13.33 31.38 -6.68
N ASN A 137 13.35 30.07 -6.61
CA ASN A 137 12.64 29.23 -7.56
C ASN A 137 11.83 28.14 -6.85
N TYR A 138 10.51 28.32 -6.85
CA TYR A 138 9.59 27.39 -6.22
C TYR A 138 9.58 26.01 -6.88
N LEU A 139 9.69 25.94 -8.22
CA LEU A 139 9.70 24.67 -8.95
C LEU A 139 10.88 23.76 -8.57
N LYS A 140 11.99 24.33 -8.13
CA LYS A 140 13.15 23.55 -7.66
C LYS A 140 12.92 22.87 -6.32
N LYS A 141 11.94 23.34 -5.53
CA LYS A 141 11.56 22.77 -4.23
C LYS A 141 10.52 21.66 -4.35
N ILE A 142 9.85 21.55 -5.49
CA ILE A 142 8.84 20.53 -5.74
C ILE A 142 9.50 19.15 -5.74
N ARG A 143 8.83 18.19 -5.11
CA ARG A 143 9.17 16.78 -5.18
C ARG A 143 8.48 16.14 -6.38
N TYR A 144 9.25 15.75 -7.37
CA TYR A 144 8.77 15.05 -8.56
C TYR A 144 8.87 13.55 -8.31
N ARG A 145 7.77 12.81 -8.54
CA ARG A 145 7.70 11.37 -8.31
C ARG A 145 7.29 10.64 -9.56
N PHE A 146 7.88 9.49 -9.76
CA PHE A 146 7.55 8.56 -10.83
C PHE A 146 7.56 7.14 -10.27
N GLY A 147 6.64 6.31 -10.72
CA GLY A 147 6.57 4.91 -10.32
C GLY A 147 5.99 4.04 -11.42
N LEU A 148 6.39 2.77 -11.38
CA LEU A 148 5.85 1.70 -12.20
C LEU A 148 5.43 0.57 -11.26
N PHE A 149 4.34 -0.10 -11.59
CA PHE A 149 3.88 -1.26 -10.85
C PHE A 149 3.39 -2.34 -11.79
N TYR A 150 3.56 -3.58 -11.37
CA TYR A 150 3.11 -4.77 -12.06
C TYR A 150 2.74 -5.84 -11.03
N GLY A 151 1.63 -6.54 -11.24
CA GLY A 151 1.21 -7.61 -10.35
C GLY A 151 0.17 -8.53 -10.97
N LYS A 152 0.01 -9.68 -10.32
CA LYS A 152 -1.05 -10.63 -10.57
C LYS A 152 -2.07 -10.56 -9.42
N ASP A 153 -3.35 -10.52 -9.76
CA ASP A 153 -4.44 -10.50 -8.79
C ASP A 153 -4.75 -11.94 -8.32
N GLU A 154 -5.15 -12.08 -7.07
CA GLU A 154 -5.51 -13.37 -6.47
C GLU A 154 -6.76 -14.02 -7.07
N ARG A 155 -7.64 -13.25 -7.67
CA ARG A 155 -8.84 -13.76 -8.37
C ARG A 155 -8.53 -14.39 -9.73
N SER A 156 -7.25 -14.47 -10.09
CA SER A 156 -6.82 -15.16 -11.30
C SER A 156 -7.10 -16.67 -11.20
N SER A 157 -7.60 -17.25 -12.28
CA SER A 157 -7.73 -18.70 -12.46
C SER A 157 -6.67 -19.22 -13.42
N GLU A 158 -6.57 -20.57 -13.59
CA GLU A 158 -5.68 -21.17 -14.59
C GLU A 158 -6.04 -20.77 -16.03
N ALA A 159 -7.35 -20.52 -16.26
CA ALA A 159 -7.84 -20.10 -17.58
C ALA A 159 -7.80 -18.57 -17.78
N LEU A 160 -7.76 -17.77 -16.71
CA LEU A 160 -7.88 -16.32 -16.78
C LEU A 160 -6.94 -15.62 -15.80
N GLU A 161 -5.82 -15.16 -16.30
CA GLU A 161 -4.81 -14.47 -15.50
C GLU A 161 -5.11 -12.97 -15.42
N LEU A 162 -5.55 -12.49 -14.24
CA LEU A 162 -5.81 -11.07 -14.02
C LEU A 162 -4.52 -10.34 -13.66
N LYS A 163 -4.08 -9.45 -14.53
CA LYS A 163 -2.88 -8.63 -14.33
C LYS A 163 -3.26 -7.20 -14.03
N ASN A 164 -2.47 -6.55 -13.18
CA ASN A 164 -2.57 -5.13 -12.88
C ASN A 164 -1.22 -4.48 -13.09
N TYR A 165 -1.12 -3.56 -14.03
CA TYR A 165 0.12 -2.85 -14.30
C TYR A 165 -0.15 -1.41 -14.73
N GLY A 166 0.80 -0.55 -14.46
CA GLY A 166 0.64 0.86 -14.80
C GLY A 166 1.81 1.71 -14.36
N LEU A 167 1.58 3.00 -14.49
CA LEU A 167 2.52 4.04 -14.10
C LEU A 167 1.85 5.05 -13.17
N SER A 168 2.66 5.66 -12.31
CA SER A 168 2.24 6.73 -11.43
C SER A 168 3.15 7.94 -11.57
N LEU A 169 2.56 9.13 -11.53
CA LEU A 169 3.24 10.42 -11.49
C LEU A 169 2.82 11.15 -10.21
N GLY A 170 3.72 11.88 -9.60
CA GLY A 170 3.38 12.61 -8.39
C GLY A 170 4.15 13.91 -8.24
N PHE A 171 3.51 14.86 -7.55
CA PHE A 171 4.08 16.16 -7.21
C PHE A 171 3.86 16.45 -5.74
N GLY A 172 4.93 16.76 -5.03
CA GLY A 172 4.87 17.23 -3.65
C GLY A 172 5.18 18.72 -3.60
N LEU A 173 4.16 19.55 -3.39
CA LEU A 173 4.26 21.00 -3.32
C LEU A 173 4.58 21.44 -1.88
N PRO A 174 5.74 22.03 -1.61
CA PRO A 174 6.09 22.47 -0.27
C PRO A 174 5.29 23.71 0.13
N ILE A 175 4.72 23.69 1.33
CA ILE A 175 4.12 24.84 2.00
C ILE A 175 4.96 25.17 3.21
N THR A 176 5.49 26.37 3.24
CA THR A 176 6.26 26.86 4.41
C THR A 176 5.28 27.40 5.45
N LEU A 177 5.19 26.73 6.57
CA LEU A 177 4.41 27.18 7.72
C LEU A 177 5.24 28.16 8.59
N PRO A 178 4.60 28.91 9.49
CA PRO A 178 5.30 29.70 10.50
C PRO A 178 6.36 28.85 11.21
N ARG A 179 7.49 29.46 11.60
CA ARG A 179 8.65 28.81 12.21
C ARG A 179 9.44 27.89 11.28
N GLN A 180 9.42 28.17 9.97
CA GLN A 180 10.20 27.44 8.94
C GLN A 180 9.91 25.92 8.84
N MET A 181 8.76 25.47 9.33
CA MET A 181 8.33 24.10 9.12
C MET A 181 7.78 23.93 7.71
N VAL A 182 8.23 22.88 7.02
CA VAL A 182 7.80 22.60 5.65
C VAL A 182 6.81 21.46 5.66
N SER A 183 5.59 21.76 5.25
CA SER A 183 4.52 20.80 4.97
C SER A 183 4.40 20.57 3.48
N PHE A 184 3.66 19.54 3.05
CA PHE A 184 3.49 19.23 1.63
C PHE A 184 2.04 18.98 1.29
N VAL A 185 1.60 19.55 0.16
CA VAL A 185 0.43 19.08 -0.59
C VAL A 185 0.93 18.12 -1.65
N ASN A 186 0.41 16.91 -1.65
CA ASN A 186 0.81 15.88 -2.56
C ASN A 186 -0.31 15.58 -3.56
N PHE A 187 0.03 15.60 -4.84
CA PHE A 187 -0.82 15.17 -5.94
C PHE A 187 -0.23 13.89 -6.53
N GLY A 188 -1.07 12.91 -6.77
CA GLY A 188 -0.71 11.66 -7.42
C GLY A 188 -1.67 11.36 -8.56
N PHE A 189 -1.12 10.97 -9.68
CA PHE A 189 -1.85 10.49 -10.86
C PHE A 189 -1.37 9.08 -11.15
N GLU A 190 -2.29 8.15 -11.24
CA GLU A 190 -2.01 6.77 -11.59
C GLU A 190 -2.83 6.38 -12.80
N PHE A 191 -2.17 5.77 -13.76
CA PHE A 191 -2.76 5.21 -14.97
C PHE A 191 -2.38 3.76 -15.07
N GLY A 192 -3.37 2.91 -15.20
CA GLY A 192 -3.14 1.47 -15.21
C GLY A 192 -4.14 0.72 -16.06
N LYS A 193 -3.79 -0.53 -16.27
CA LYS A 193 -4.65 -1.53 -16.87
C LYS A 193 -4.84 -2.68 -15.89
N PHE A 194 -6.07 -3.16 -15.83
CA PHE A 194 -6.47 -4.30 -15.02
C PHE A 194 -7.27 -5.27 -15.89
N GLY A 195 -6.96 -6.54 -15.81
CA GLY A 195 -7.71 -7.57 -16.52
C GLY A 195 -6.84 -8.63 -17.14
N PRO A 196 -7.45 -9.59 -17.85
CA PRO A 196 -6.74 -10.65 -18.56
C PRO A 196 -6.17 -10.15 -19.87
N SER A 197 -5.04 -10.74 -20.31
CA SER A 197 -4.41 -10.39 -21.58
C SER A 197 -5.28 -10.74 -22.80
N ASP A 198 -6.15 -11.73 -22.69
CA ASP A 198 -6.99 -12.29 -23.78
C ASP A 198 -8.49 -12.06 -23.52
N GLY A 199 -8.87 -10.91 -22.95
CA GLY A 199 -10.26 -10.63 -22.63
C GLY A 199 -10.55 -9.15 -22.43
N LEU A 200 -11.52 -8.85 -21.57
CA LEU A 200 -11.90 -7.48 -21.25
C LEU A 200 -10.86 -6.86 -20.32
N GLU A 201 -9.99 -6.01 -20.87
CA GLU A 201 -9.09 -5.16 -20.09
C GLU A 201 -9.79 -3.86 -19.71
N GLU A 202 -9.66 -3.48 -18.45
CA GLU A 202 -10.10 -2.18 -17.94
C GLU A 202 -8.92 -1.22 -17.87
N ILE A 203 -9.08 -0.04 -18.45
CA ILE A 203 -8.13 1.08 -18.31
C ILE A 203 -8.68 2.01 -17.25
N TYR A 204 -7.88 2.34 -16.26
CA TYR A 204 -8.28 3.24 -15.19
C TYR A 204 -7.31 4.40 -14.98
N GLY A 205 -7.86 5.52 -14.53
CA GLY A 205 -7.12 6.66 -14.01
C GLY A 205 -7.50 6.94 -12.57
N ARG A 206 -6.52 7.18 -11.69
CA ARG A 206 -6.74 7.53 -10.29
C ARG A 206 -6.04 8.84 -9.98
N LEU A 207 -6.79 9.76 -9.38
CA LEU A 207 -6.25 10.99 -8.79
C LEU A 207 -6.22 10.85 -7.27
N THR A 208 -5.07 11.16 -6.67
CA THR A 208 -4.90 11.15 -5.21
C THR A 208 -4.44 12.52 -4.75
N LEU A 209 -5.10 13.04 -3.72
CA LEU A 209 -4.71 14.26 -3.02
C LEU A 209 -4.35 13.92 -1.57
N GLY A 210 -3.19 14.38 -1.11
CA GLY A 210 -2.71 14.13 0.24
C GLY A 210 -2.10 15.37 0.87
N LEU A 211 -2.23 15.49 2.19
CA LEU A 211 -1.62 16.53 3.00
C LEU A 211 -0.63 15.89 3.98
N SER A 212 0.59 16.38 3.99
CA SER A 212 1.61 16.00 4.97
C SER A 212 1.92 17.24 5.81
N LEU A 213 1.32 17.33 6.99
CA LEU A 213 1.55 18.42 7.92
C LEU A 213 2.73 18.08 8.84
N ASN A 214 3.70 18.98 8.87
CA ASN A 214 4.84 18.91 9.77
C ASN A 214 4.79 20.11 10.72
N ASP A 215 3.91 20.01 11.72
CA ASP A 215 3.78 21.00 12.76
C ASP A 215 3.80 20.31 14.14
N ASN A 216 4.78 20.66 14.96
CA ASN A 216 4.91 20.19 16.33
C ASN A 216 4.57 21.27 17.36
N SER A 217 4.15 22.47 16.93
CA SER A 217 3.90 23.61 17.81
C SER A 217 2.69 23.40 18.73
N TRP A 218 1.76 22.52 18.36
CA TRP A 218 0.57 22.23 19.15
C TRP A 218 0.86 21.36 20.40
N PHE A 219 2.04 20.76 20.52
CA PHE A 219 2.48 20.05 21.73
C PHE A 219 3.10 20.94 22.79
N TYR A 220 3.50 22.18 22.45
CA TYR A 220 4.10 23.08 23.40
C TYR A 220 3.03 23.83 24.20
N LYS A 221 2.89 23.51 25.49
CA LYS A 221 2.13 24.40 26.42
C LYS A 221 2.85 25.73 26.47
N ARG A 222 2.13 26.83 26.20
CA ARG A 222 2.62 28.17 26.47
C ARG A 222 2.85 28.29 27.97
N LYS A 223 4.08 28.56 28.40
CA LYS A 223 4.36 28.98 29.74
C LYS A 223 3.86 30.44 29.83
N PHE A 224 2.87 30.67 30.64
CA PHE A 224 2.49 32.01 31.03
C PHE A 224 3.53 32.44 32.06
N ASN A 225 4.25 33.56 31.79
CA ASN A 225 5.04 34.27 32.77
C ASN A 225 4.12 35.24 33.47
#